data_be16d5c2ecd5782a947de90bc9fe670b
#
_entry.id   be16d5c2ecd5782a947de90bc9fe670b
#
_cell.length_a   1.000
_cell.length_b   1.000
_cell.length_c   1.000
_cell.angle_alpha   90.00
_cell.angle_beta   90.00
_cell.angle_gamma   90.00
#
_symmetry.space_group_name_H-M   'P 1'
#
loop_
_entity.id
_entity.type
_entity.pdbx_description
1 polymer ?
#
loop_
_entity_poly.entity_id
_entity_poly.type
_entity_poly.pdbx_seq_one_letter_code
_entity_poly.pdbx_strand_id
1 'polypeptide(L)'
;MKKKDVITGLVVTLIITTLSGYLLAQVYKITKPKIDEQKKMEEQKLYREIFPEGVEFVEEKEYISVYDGEKKTLGRIYHIVQAGYGGPIVIKVGFDTEGKIKGVRILEQSETPGLGTKITEKSFLDQFTGKSGNELYLKKYNKEGRIDAITGATISSKAVSDGILKIQEKIRAESGVK
;
A
#
# COMPACT_ATOMS: atom_id res chain seq x y z
N MET A 1 49.44 23.89 16.08
CA MET A 1 48.43 24.52 15.22
C MET A 1 48.16 25.91 15.74
N LYS A 2 48.32 26.95 14.93
CA LYS A 2 48.07 28.35 15.38
C LYS A 2 46.55 28.54 15.54
N LYS A 3 46.09 29.18 16.62
CA LYS A 3 44.63 29.46 16.87
C LYS A 3 43.93 30.07 15.65
N LYS A 4 44.64 30.81 14.83
CA LYS A 4 44.15 31.44 13.60
C LYS A 4 43.75 30.39 12.55
N ASP A 5 44.51 29.30 12.39
CA ASP A 5 44.23 28.26 11.40
C ASP A 5 42.99 27.47 11.77
N VAL A 6 42.79 27.22 13.09
CA VAL A 6 41.58 26.54 13.61
C VAL A 6 40.32 27.38 13.37
N ILE A 7 40.39 28.68 13.66
CA ILE A 7 39.25 29.60 13.47
C ILE A 7 38.90 29.69 11.98
N THR A 8 39.90 29.81 11.11
CA THR A 8 39.68 29.84 9.65
C THR A 8 39.02 28.56 9.18
N GLY A 9 39.48 27.39 9.65
CA GLY A 9 38.88 26.11 9.31
C GLY A 9 37.41 26.03 9.75
N LEU A 10 37.08 26.47 10.97
CA LEU A 10 35.71 26.50 11.48
C LEU A 10 34.80 27.41 10.65
N VAL A 11 35.26 28.60 10.29
CA VAL A 11 34.51 29.57 9.46
C VAL A 11 34.23 28.98 8.06
N VAL A 12 35.25 28.41 7.43
CA VAL A 12 35.08 27.79 6.10
C VAL A 12 34.11 26.65 6.16
N THR A 13 34.20 25.76 7.16
CA THR A 13 33.25 24.65 7.32
C THR A 13 31.83 25.18 7.54
N LEU A 14 31.67 26.22 8.36
CA LEU A 14 30.34 26.81 8.59
C LEU A 14 29.73 27.39 7.30
N ILE A 15 30.52 28.06 6.50
CA ILE A 15 30.06 28.61 5.20
C ILE A 15 29.64 27.47 4.26
N ILE A 16 30.47 26.44 4.13
CA ILE A 16 30.17 25.30 3.24
C ILE A 16 28.90 24.59 3.69
N THR A 17 28.74 24.28 4.97
CA THR A 17 27.57 23.58 5.49
C THR A 17 26.29 24.41 5.32
N THR A 18 26.36 25.71 5.60
CA THR A 18 25.23 26.62 5.43
C THR A 18 24.81 26.74 3.95
N LEU A 19 25.79 26.92 3.06
CA LEU A 19 25.56 27.01 1.63
C LEU A 19 24.98 25.71 1.07
N SER A 20 25.53 24.55 1.48
CA SER A 20 25.02 23.23 1.08
C SER A 20 23.58 22.99 1.55
N GLY A 21 23.29 23.33 2.81
CA GLY A 21 21.93 23.25 3.35
C GLY A 21 20.94 24.15 2.60
N TYR A 22 21.35 25.37 2.29
CA TYR A 22 20.53 26.29 1.50
C TYR A 22 20.24 25.77 0.09
N LEU A 23 21.28 25.30 -0.62
CA LEU A 23 21.10 24.73 -1.97
C LEU A 23 20.19 23.51 -1.95
N LEU A 24 20.37 22.61 -0.97
CA LEU A 24 19.51 21.44 -0.81
C LEU A 24 18.05 21.84 -0.56
N ALA A 25 17.80 22.84 0.27
CA ALA A 25 16.47 23.36 0.53
C ALA A 25 15.80 23.95 -0.74
N GLN A 26 16.57 24.64 -1.59
CA GLN A 26 16.06 25.15 -2.87
C GLN A 26 15.68 24.01 -3.84
N VAL A 27 16.55 23.00 -3.97
CA VAL A 27 16.28 21.81 -4.80
C VAL A 27 15.01 21.11 -4.28
N TYR A 28 14.90 20.88 -2.97
CA TYR A 28 13.72 20.26 -2.39
C TYR A 28 12.42 21.04 -2.67
N LYS A 29 12.46 22.37 -2.53
CA LYS A 29 11.30 23.23 -2.79
C LYS A 29 10.80 23.13 -4.24
N ILE A 30 11.71 22.97 -5.19
CA ILE A 30 11.37 22.83 -6.63
C ILE A 30 10.91 21.40 -6.94
N THR A 31 11.52 20.40 -6.32
CA THR A 31 11.31 18.98 -6.64
C THR A 31 10.07 18.41 -5.95
N LYS A 32 9.79 18.84 -4.71
CA LYS A 32 8.67 18.32 -3.91
C LYS A 32 7.32 18.38 -4.62
N PRO A 33 6.87 19.49 -5.24
CA PRO A 33 5.58 19.53 -5.91
C PRO A 33 5.48 18.53 -7.06
N LYS A 34 6.57 18.29 -7.81
CA LYS A 34 6.61 17.29 -8.87
C LYS A 34 6.51 15.86 -8.33
N ILE A 35 7.19 15.58 -7.21
CA ILE A 35 7.10 14.27 -6.53
C ILE A 35 5.67 14.04 -6.04
N ASP A 36 5.04 15.05 -5.43
CA ASP A 36 3.68 14.94 -4.92
C ASP A 36 2.65 14.73 -6.06
N GLU A 37 2.85 15.38 -7.20
CA GLU A 37 2.03 15.17 -8.41
C GLU A 37 2.20 13.77 -8.99
N GLN A 38 3.44 13.28 -9.11
CA GLN A 38 3.72 11.92 -9.57
C GLN A 38 3.09 10.87 -8.65
N LYS A 39 3.21 11.02 -7.32
CA LYS A 39 2.57 10.14 -6.36
C LYS A 39 1.05 10.09 -6.53
N LYS A 40 0.40 11.24 -6.71
CA LYS A 40 -1.05 11.28 -6.97
C LYS A 40 -1.43 10.55 -8.25
N MET A 41 -0.67 10.73 -9.31
CA MET A 41 -0.93 10.02 -10.58
C MET A 41 -0.73 8.51 -10.45
N GLU A 42 0.31 8.06 -9.74
CA GLU A 42 0.55 6.65 -9.46
C GLU A 42 -0.56 6.04 -8.59
N GLU A 43 -1.04 6.76 -7.58
CA GLU A 43 -2.17 6.33 -6.75
C GLU A 43 -3.46 6.22 -7.57
N GLN A 44 -3.78 7.21 -8.38
CA GLN A 44 -4.96 7.14 -9.26
C GLN A 44 -4.89 5.99 -10.25
N LYS A 45 -3.70 5.72 -10.82
CA LYS A 45 -3.48 4.57 -11.69
C LYS A 45 -3.76 3.26 -10.94
N LEU A 46 -3.23 3.14 -9.73
CA LEU A 46 -3.44 1.97 -8.87
C LEU A 46 -4.92 1.77 -8.52
N TYR A 47 -5.65 2.85 -8.21
CA TYR A 47 -7.08 2.77 -7.93
C TYR A 47 -7.88 2.28 -9.14
N ARG A 48 -7.52 2.73 -10.34
CA ARG A 48 -8.12 2.24 -11.61
C ARG A 48 -7.73 0.78 -11.93
N GLU A 49 -6.59 0.30 -11.45
CA GLU A 49 -6.24 -1.11 -11.56
C GLU A 49 -7.10 -2.00 -10.64
N ILE A 50 -7.53 -1.46 -9.48
CA ILE A 50 -8.43 -2.14 -8.55
C ILE A 50 -9.89 -2.03 -9.01
N PHE A 51 -10.30 -0.84 -9.46
CA PHE A 51 -11.64 -0.54 -9.97
C PHE A 51 -11.53 0.08 -11.38
N PRO A 52 -11.49 -0.74 -12.43
CA PRO A 52 -11.40 -0.23 -13.81
C PRO A 52 -12.58 0.65 -14.21
N GLU A 53 -13.76 0.42 -13.62
CA GLU A 53 -14.97 1.20 -13.85
C GLU A 53 -15.03 2.51 -13.02
N GLY A 54 -14.08 2.68 -12.08
CA GLY A 54 -14.04 3.85 -11.19
C GLY A 54 -13.59 5.11 -11.91
N VAL A 55 -14.41 6.16 -11.78
CA VAL A 55 -14.16 7.48 -12.39
C VAL A 55 -13.69 8.48 -11.34
N GLU A 56 -14.33 8.48 -10.18
CA GLU A 56 -14.07 9.40 -9.07
C GLU A 56 -13.62 8.61 -7.82
N PHE A 57 -12.55 9.08 -7.18
CA PHE A 57 -11.97 8.48 -5.99
C PHE A 57 -11.89 9.54 -4.89
N VAL A 58 -12.67 9.36 -3.82
CA VAL A 58 -12.77 10.33 -2.71
C VAL A 58 -12.11 9.75 -1.47
N GLU A 59 -11.07 10.39 -0.99
CA GLU A 59 -10.38 9.99 0.24
C GLU A 59 -11.23 10.32 1.48
N GLU A 60 -11.53 9.28 2.25
CA GLU A 60 -12.12 9.34 3.58
C GLU A 60 -11.04 9.06 4.64
N LYS A 61 -11.40 9.13 5.93
CA LYS A 61 -10.43 8.89 7.01
C LYS A 61 -9.81 7.49 7.01
N GLU A 62 -10.56 6.47 6.63
CA GLU A 62 -10.17 5.06 6.76
C GLU A 62 -10.16 4.31 5.42
N TYR A 63 -10.79 4.83 4.41
CA TYR A 63 -10.93 4.21 3.10
C TYR A 63 -11.06 5.28 2.00
N ILE A 64 -11.04 4.83 0.77
CA ILE A 64 -11.28 5.64 -0.41
C ILE A 64 -12.59 5.16 -1.04
N SER A 65 -13.57 6.04 -1.12
CA SER A 65 -14.84 5.79 -1.81
C SER A 65 -14.64 5.85 -3.32
N VAL A 66 -15.20 4.88 -4.03
CA VAL A 66 -15.10 4.78 -5.49
C VAL A 66 -16.48 4.95 -6.11
N TYR A 67 -16.56 5.88 -7.08
CA TYR A 67 -17.79 6.18 -7.79
C TYR A 67 -17.62 5.99 -9.31
N ASP A 68 -18.72 5.67 -9.99
CA ASP A 68 -18.78 5.65 -11.45
C ASP A 68 -19.07 7.05 -12.03
N GLY A 69 -19.23 7.13 -13.36
CA GLY A 69 -19.56 8.36 -14.07
C GLY A 69 -20.92 8.97 -13.72
N GLU A 70 -21.82 8.19 -13.12
CA GLU A 70 -23.17 8.61 -12.68
C GLU A 70 -23.22 8.91 -11.16
N LYS A 71 -22.06 8.97 -10.49
CA LYS A 71 -21.89 9.14 -9.03
C LYS A 71 -22.50 8.03 -8.19
N LYS A 72 -22.68 6.85 -8.75
CA LYS A 72 -23.07 5.66 -8.01
C LYS A 72 -21.85 5.04 -7.33
N THR A 73 -21.98 4.66 -6.07
CA THR A 73 -20.92 4.00 -5.32
C THR A 73 -20.65 2.60 -5.89
N LEU A 74 -19.43 2.37 -6.33
CA LEU A 74 -18.95 1.07 -6.81
C LEU A 74 -18.35 0.23 -5.68
N GLY A 75 -17.76 0.88 -4.67
CA GLY A 75 -17.12 0.20 -3.55
C GLY A 75 -16.17 1.11 -2.79
N ARG A 76 -15.26 0.48 -2.03
CA ARG A 76 -14.28 1.17 -1.19
C ARG A 76 -12.92 0.52 -1.29
N ILE A 77 -11.86 1.32 -1.26
CA ILE A 77 -10.47 0.83 -1.20
C ILE A 77 -9.93 1.10 0.20
N TYR A 78 -9.39 0.07 0.84
CA TYR A 78 -8.78 0.15 2.17
C TYR A 78 -7.26 0.04 2.08
N HIS A 79 -6.59 0.72 2.99
CA HIS A 79 -5.16 0.66 3.21
C HIS A 79 -4.87 -0.20 4.43
N ILE A 80 -4.03 -1.22 4.28
CA ILE A 80 -3.71 -2.20 5.31
C ILE A 80 -2.20 -2.24 5.49
N VAL A 81 -1.75 -2.24 6.73
CA VAL A 81 -0.36 -2.57 7.08
C VAL A 81 -0.39 -3.84 7.92
N GLN A 82 0.20 -4.92 7.41
CA GLN A 82 0.23 -6.22 8.07
C GLN A 82 1.66 -6.69 8.22
N ALA A 83 1.99 -7.26 9.39
CA ALA A 83 3.31 -7.86 9.61
C ALA A 83 3.48 -9.11 8.73
N GLY A 84 4.51 -9.12 7.89
CA GLY A 84 4.93 -10.25 7.08
C GLY A 84 6.04 -11.07 7.77
N TYR A 85 6.85 -11.78 6.97
CA TYR A 85 8.02 -12.51 7.44
C TYR A 85 9.26 -11.62 7.57
N GLY A 86 9.57 -10.85 6.54
CA GLY A 86 10.74 -9.97 6.48
C GLY A 86 10.48 -8.56 7.01
N GLY A 87 9.22 -8.15 7.15
CA GLY A 87 8.83 -6.82 7.60
C GLY A 87 7.36 -6.52 7.33
N PRO A 88 6.95 -5.25 7.44
CA PRO A 88 5.58 -4.85 7.13
C PRO A 88 5.29 -4.99 5.63
N ILE A 89 4.07 -5.45 5.33
CA ILE A 89 3.49 -5.51 3.99
C ILE A 89 2.37 -4.46 3.94
N VAL A 90 2.49 -3.53 3.01
CA VAL A 90 1.50 -2.47 2.78
C VAL A 90 0.60 -2.88 1.62
N ILE A 91 -0.69 -3.00 1.88
CA ILE A 91 -1.67 -3.57 0.95
C ILE A 91 -2.77 -2.54 0.70
N LYS A 92 -3.18 -2.37 -0.56
CA LYS A 92 -4.47 -1.76 -0.90
C LYS A 92 -5.41 -2.84 -1.43
N VAL A 93 -6.63 -2.89 -0.87
CA VAL A 93 -7.67 -3.85 -1.25
C VAL A 93 -8.98 -3.12 -1.51
N GLY A 94 -9.58 -3.38 -2.65
CA GLY A 94 -10.89 -2.86 -3.01
C GLY A 94 -11.98 -3.88 -2.76
N PHE A 95 -13.05 -3.45 -2.07
CA PHE A 95 -14.28 -4.22 -1.88
C PHE A 95 -15.42 -3.53 -2.62
N ASP A 96 -16.24 -4.30 -3.31
CA ASP A 96 -17.50 -3.79 -3.88
C ASP A 96 -18.57 -3.59 -2.80
N THR A 97 -19.75 -3.14 -3.22
CA THR A 97 -20.89 -2.90 -2.32
C THR A 97 -21.45 -4.16 -1.68
N GLU A 98 -21.14 -5.35 -2.22
CA GLU A 98 -21.52 -6.66 -1.67
C GLU A 98 -20.45 -7.23 -0.72
N GLY A 99 -19.32 -6.54 -0.57
CA GLY A 99 -18.17 -6.99 0.24
C GLY A 99 -17.28 -8.03 -0.43
N LYS A 100 -17.39 -8.21 -1.74
CA LYS A 100 -16.46 -9.03 -2.54
C LYS A 100 -15.25 -8.22 -2.95
N ILE A 101 -14.11 -8.86 -3.05
CA ILE A 101 -12.87 -8.19 -3.47
C ILE A 101 -12.90 -7.91 -4.97
N LYS A 102 -12.67 -6.65 -5.34
CA LYS A 102 -12.50 -6.19 -6.73
C LYS A 102 -11.05 -6.33 -7.19
N GLY A 103 -10.10 -6.10 -6.28
CA GLY A 103 -8.68 -6.24 -6.56
C GLY A 103 -7.82 -5.99 -5.33
N VAL A 104 -6.59 -6.50 -5.39
CA VAL A 104 -5.58 -6.35 -4.34
C VAL A 104 -4.28 -5.85 -4.98
N ARG A 105 -3.58 -4.94 -4.31
CA ARG A 105 -2.23 -4.49 -4.68
C ARG A 105 -1.34 -4.38 -3.46
N ILE A 106 -0.09 -4.82 -3.60
CA ILE A 106 0.95 -4.61 -2.61
C ILE A 106 1.72 -3.35 -3.01
N LEU A 107 1.78 -2.37 -2.11
CA LEU A 107 2.51 -1.11 -2.32
C LEU A 107 3.95 -1.21 -1.88
N GLU A 108 4.15 -1.75 -0.68
CA GLU A 108 5.47 -1.88 -0.06
C GLU A 108 5.58 -3.25 0.62
N GLN A 109 6.75 -3.82 0.59
CA GLN A 109 7.08 -5.05 1.27
C GLN A 109 8.58 -5.16 1.48
N SER A 110 9.00 -5.89 2.51
CA SER A 110 10.40 -6.18 2.83
C SER A 110 10.66 -7.69 2.93
N GLU A 111 9.95 -8.47 2.10
CA GLU A 111 10.00 -9.91 2.09
C GLU A 111 11.26 -10.45 1.39
N THR A 112 11.57 -11.72 1.62
CA THR A 112 12.73 -12.39 1.02
C THR A 112 12.65 -12.37 -0.51
N PRO A 113 13.68 -11.83 -1.20
CA PRO A 113 13.74 -11.82 -2.66
C PRO A 113 13.60 -13.22 -3.28
N GLY A 114 12.80 -13.33 -4.35
CA GLY A 114 12.55 -14.57 -5.08
C GLY A 114 11.61 -15.57 -4.39
N LEU A 115 11.25 -15.34 -3.11
CA LEU A 115 10.30 -16.16 -2.35
C LEU A 115 9.12 -15.29 -1.88
N GLY A 116 9.28 -14.56 -0.78
CA GLY A 116 8.23 -13.74 -0.19
C GLY A 116 7.79 -12.59 -1.09
N THR A 117 8.70 -12.02 -1.90
CA THR A 117 8.36 -10.98 -2.88
C THR A 117 7.34 -11.42 -3.93
N LYS A 118 7.12 -12.73 -4.14
CA LYS A 118 6.10 -13.25 -5.05
C LYS A 118 4.66 -12.91 -4.64
N ILE A 119 4.43 -12.43 -3.40
CA ILE A 119 3.12 -11.90 -3.02
C ILE A 119 2.69 -10.71 -3.89
N THR A 120 3.61 -10.03 -4.58
CA THR A 120 3.30 -8.93 -5.51
C THR A 120 2.91 -9.41 -6.90
N GLU A 121 3.11 -10.70 -7.21
CA GLU A 121 2.79 -11.26 -8.52
C GLU A 121 1.27 -11.30 -8.74
N LYS A 122 0.87 -10.96 -9.96
CA LYS A 122 -0.54 -10.98 -10.37
C LYS A 122 -1.18 -12.35 -10.15
N SER A 123 -0.45 -13.43 -10.42
CA SER A 123 -0.89 -14.83 -10.22
C SER A 123 -1.33 -15.12 -8.79
N PHE A 124 -0.71 -14.49 -7.79
CA PHE A 124 -1.11 -14.61 -6.39
C PHE A 124 -2.26 -13.66 -6.04
N LEU A 125 -2.18 -12.40 -6.44
CA LEU A 125 -3.15 -11.37 -6.09
C LEU A 125 -4.52 -11.59 -6.73
N ASP A 126 -4.56 -12.06 -7.97
CA ASP A 126 -5.82 -12.33 -8.69
C ASP A 126 -6.64 -13.45 -8.04
N GLN A 127 -6.02 -14.30 -7.21
CA GLN A 127 -6.77 -15.33 -6.47
C GLN A 127 -7.80 -14.75 -5.51
N PHE A 128 -7.61 -13.52 -5.03
CA PHE A 128 -8.52 -12.86 -4.10
C PHE A 128 -9.75 -12.26 -4.80
N THR A 129 -9.63 -11.93 -6.09
CA THR A 129 -10.69 -11.24 -6.84
C THR A 129 -11.98 -12.05 -6.87
N GLY A 130 -13.11 -11.39 -6.60
CA GLY A 130 -14.46 -11.97 -6.55
C GLY A 130 -14.77 -12.78 -5.30
N LYS A 131 -13.80 -12.97 -4.39
CA LYS A 131 -13.95 -13.75 -3.16
C LYS A 131 -14.33 -12.90 -1.97
N SER A 132 -14.90 -13.57 -0.96
CA SER A 132 -15.30 -12.97 0.31
C SER A 132 -15.34 -14.01 1.45
N GLY A 133 -15.32 -13.56 2.70
CA GLY A 133 -15.46 -14.41 3.88
C GLY A 133 -14.41 -15.50 3.96
N ASN A 134 -14.86 -16.71 4.24
CA ASN A 134 -13.99 -17.85 4.47
C ASN A 134 -13.18 -18.28 3.23
N GLU A 135 -13.59 -17.89 2.02
CA GLU A 135 -12.83 -18.15 0.80
C GLU A 135 -11.46 -17.46 0.78
N LEU A 136 -11.30 -16.38 1.54
CA LEU A 136 -10.05 -15.59 1.64
C LEU A 136 -8.96 -16.28 2.45
N TYR A 137 -9.29 -17.31 3.24
CA TYR A 137 -8.28 -18.11 3.93
C TYR A 137 -7.42 -18.91 2.95
N LEU A 138 -6.18 -19.15 3.35
CA LEU A 138 -5.36 -20.12 2.64
C LEU A 138 -5.95 -21.52 2.78
N LYS A 139 -6.02 -22.29 1.69
CA LYS A 139 -6.49 -23.69 1.64
C LYS A 139 -5.84 -24.58 2.70
N LYS A 140 -4.58 -24.29 3.06
CA LYS A 140 -3.83 -25.04 4.07
C LYS A 140 -4.41 -24.90 5.48
N TYR A 141 -5.08 -23.79 5.78
CA TYR A 141 -5.53 -23.45 7.14
C TYR A 141 -7.05 -23.49 7.32
N ASN A 142 -7.82 -23.50 6.22
CA ASN A 142 -9.28 -23.56 6.27
C ASN A 142 -9.82 -24.36 5.09
N LYS A 143 -10.77 -25.27 5.35
CA LYS A 143 -11.40 -26.13 4.33
C LYS A 143 -12.18 -25.34 3.27
N GLU A 144 -12.74 -24.20 3.67
CA GLU A 144 -13.44 -23.26 2.77
C GLU A 144 -12.51 -22.29 2.05
N GLY A 145 -11.26 -22.20 2.52
CA GLY A 145 -10.24 -21.34 1.92
C GLY A 145 -9.98 -21.68 0.46
N ARG A 146 -9.81 -20.64 -0.36
CA ARG A 146 -9.61 -20.78 -1.80
C ARG A 146 -8.30 -20.18 -2.29
N ILE A 147 -7.46 -19.69 -1.38
CA ILE A 147 -6.17 -19.06 -1.71
C ILE A 147 -5.05 -20.09 -1.58
N ASP A 148 -4.29 -20.28 -2.65
CA ASP A 148 -3.09 -21.09 -2.64
C ASP A 148 -1.91 -20.26 -2.09
N ALA A 149 -1.22 -20.80 -1.11
CA ALA A 149 -0.01 -20.17 -0.60
C ALA A 149 1.14 -20.30 -1.60
N ILE A 150 2.00 -19.30 -1.64
CA ILE A 150 3.26 -19.35 -2.40
C ILE A 150 4.19 -20.35 -1.75
N THR A 151 4.70 -21.31 -2.54
CA THR A 151 5.69 -22.29 -2.08
C THR A 151 6.94 -21.61 -1.54
N GLY A 152 7.32 -21.93 -0.32
CA GLY A 152 8.45 -21.29 0.38
C GLY A 152 8.13 -19.93 1.01
N ALA A 153 6.91 -19.36 0.82
CA ALA A 153 6.50 -18.08 1.39
C ALA A 153 5.11 -18.13 2.04
N THR A 154 4.82 -19.21 2.77
CA THR A 154 3.50 -19.40 3.42
C THR A 154 3.20 -18.31 4.45
N ILE A 155 4.21 -17.81 5.18
CA ILE A 155 4.03 -16.75 6.19
C ILE A 155 3.61 -15.45 5.51
N SER A 156 4.30 -15.04 4.44
CA SER A 156 3.99 -13.85 3.66
C SER A 156 2.60 -13.95 3.01
N SER A 157 2.27 -15.12 2.42
CA SER A 157 0.94 -15.39 1.85
C SER A 157 -0.16 -15.31 2.90
N LYS A 158 0.09 -15.87 4.10
CA LYS A 158 -0.85 -15.81 5.24
C LYS A 158 -1.03 -14.37 5.73
N ALA A 159 0.03 -13.60 5.80
CA ALA A 159 -0.04 -12.20 6.22
C ALA A 159 -0.97 -11.38 5.30
N VAL A 160 -0.87 -11.55 3.98
CA VAL A 160 -1.78 -10.89 3.03
C VAL A 160 -3.23 -11.32 3.26
N SER A 161 -3.50 -12.62 3.35
CA SER A 161 -4.83 -13.18 3.60
C SER A 161 -5.43 -12.67 4.92
N ASP A 162 -4.67 -12.74 6.03
CA ASP A 162 -5.12 -12.30 7.35
C ASP A 162 -5.39 -10.78 7.40
N GLY A 163 -4.55 -9.98 6.73
CA GLY A 163 -4.75 -8.53 6.63
C GLY A 163 -6.08 -8.17 5.94
N ILE A 164 -6.37 -8.85 4.83
CA ILE A 164 -7.62 -8.65 4.08
C ILE A 164 -8.84 -9.11 4.89
N LEU A 165 -8.76 -10.28 5.54
CA LEU A 165 -9.82 -10.81 6.39
C LEU A 165 -10.18 -9.85 7.52
N LYS A 166 -9.21 -9.28 8.23
CA LYS A 166 -9.43 -8.30 9.31
C LYS A 166 -10.25 -7.10 8.85
N ILE A 167 -9.94 -6.56 7.66
CA ILE A 167 -10.70 -5.43 7.10
C ILE A 167 -12.11 -5.88 6.72
N GLN A 168 -12.27 -7.05 6.12
CA GLN A 168 -13.60 -7.53 5.77
C GLN A 168 -14.48 -7.76 7.00
N GLU A 169 -13.93 -8.29 8.09
CA GLU A 169 -14.64 -8.43 9.36
C GLU A 169 -15.06 -7.06 9.92
N LYS A 170 -14.17 -6.05 9.84
CA LYS A 170 -14.48 -4.67 10.23
C LYS A 170 -15.65 -4.11 9.41
N ILE A 171 -15.60 -4.24 8.08
CA ILE A 171 -16.66 -3.77 7.17
C ILE A 171 -18.00 -4.43 7.52
N ARG A 172 -18.02 -5.75 7.77
CA ARG A 172 -19.24 -6.48 8.15
C ARG A 172 -19.81 -5.99 9.49
N ALA A 173 -18.94 -5.75 10.48
CA ALA A 173 -19.35 -5.24 11.77
C ALA A 173 -19.99 -3.84 11.67
N GLU A 174 -19.43 -2.97 10.83
CA GLU A 174 -19.96 -1.62 10.57
C GLU A 174 -21.27 -1.61 9.77
N SER A 175 -21.41 -2.56 8.83
CA SER A 175 -22.61 -2.66 7.98
C SER A 175 -23.81 -3.33 8.66
N GLY A 176 -23.65 -3.84 9.89
CA GLY A 176 -24.74 -4.51 10.65
C GLY A 176 -25.27 -5.79 10.00
N VAL A 177 -24.60 -6.32 8.98
CA VAL A 177 -24.96 -7.55 8.32
C VAL A 177 -24.42 -8.71 9.15
N LYS A 178 -25.36 -9.44 9.81
CA LYS A 178 -25.08 -10.73 10.46
C LYS A 178 -24.97 -11.85 9.42
#